data_212f749f39cb312eb900b5e03569b8fa
#
_entry.id   212f749f39cb312eb900b5e03569b8fa
#
_cell.length_a   1.000
_cell.length_b   1.000
_cell.length_c   1.000
_cell.angle_alpha   90.00
_cell.angle_beta   90.00
_cell.angle_gamma   90.00
#
_symmetry.space_group_name_H-M   'P 1'
#
loop_
_entity.id
_entity.type
_entity.pdbx_description
1 polymer ?
#
loop_
_entity_poly.entity_id
_entity_poly.type
_entity_poly.pdbx_seq_one_letter_code
_entity_poly.pdbx_strand_id
1 'polypeptide(L)'
;VLATAQRGVYKSDGNKGLSPERLQRFFLRGKGANAGYMRVKPELQKHMSFLPVNLVQELPLRDTFDVVFCRNVMIYFDAPTQRAVLERIHRVMRPGGTLFVGHAENFSDARNLFVLRGKTVYERL
;
A
#
# COMPACT_ATOMS: atom_id res chain seq x y z
N VAL A 1 -8.76 -8.97 -8.03
CA VAL A 1 -7.63 -8.55 -7.17
C VAL A 1 -8.04 -8.49 -5.70
N LEU A 2 -9.07 -7.74 -5.34
CA LEU A 2 -9.54 -7.63 -3.95
C LEU A 2 -9.98 -8.97 -3.37
N ALA A 3 -10.70 -9.78 -4.12
CA ALA A 3 -11.13 -11.11 -3.66
C ALA A 3 -9.94 -12.02 -3.35
N THR A 4 -8.89 -11.98 -4.18
CA THR A 4 -7.66 -12.73 -3.94
C THR A 4 -6.95 -12.24 -2.67
N ALA A 5 -6.86 -10.93 -2.49
CA ALA A 5 -6.26 -10.35 -1.30
C ALA A 5 -7.02 -10.72 -0.02
N GLN A 6 -8.34 -10.68 -0.06
CA GLN A 6 -9.20 -11.05 1.08
C GLN A 6 -9.05 -12.52 1.46
N ARG A 7 -8.95 -13.43 0.49
CA ARG A 7 -8.71 -14.84 0.75
C ARG A 7 -7.32 -15.11 1.30
N GLY A 8 -6.33 -14.31 0.88
CA GLY A 8 -4.95 -14.45 1.33
C GLY A 8 -4.27 -15.75 0.89
N VAL A 9 -4.74 -16.37 -0.20
CA VAL A 9 -4.19 -17.63 -0.73
C VAL A 9 -3.38 -17.35 -1.98
N TYR A 10 -2.14 -17.79 -2.00
CA TYR A 10 -1.18 -17.54 -3.07
C TYR A 10 -0.41 -18.81 -3.43
N LYS A 11 0.09 -18.89 -4.67
CA LYS A 11 1.01 -19.94 -5.06
C LYS A 11 2.34 -19.80 -4.30
N SER A 12 2.87 -20.90 -3.81
CA SER A 12 4.11 -20.91 -3.03
C SER A 12 5.33 -20.44 -3.82
N ASP A 13 5.33 -20.58 -5.14
CA ASP A 13 6.42 -20.14 -6.02
C ASP A 13 6.45 -18.60 -6.21
N GLY A 14 5.40 -17.90 -5.82
CA GLY A 14 5.31 -16.45 -5.88
C GLY A 14 5.90 -15.71 -4.68
N ASN A 15 6.56 -16.39 -3.78
CA ASN A 15 7.06 -15.83 -2.51
C ASN A 15 8.48 -15.26 -2.58
N LYS A 16 8.99 -14.96 -3.76
CA LYS A 16 10.33 -14.39 -3.94
C LYS A 16 10.49 -13.11 -3.12
N GLY A 17 11.57 -13.04 -2.35
CA GLY A 17 11.86 -11.89 -1.50
C GLY A 17 11.39 -12.02 -0.05
N LEU A 18 10.62 -13.05 0.29
CA LEU A 18 10.29 -13.34 1.68
C LEU A 18 11.26 -14.35 2.27
N SER A 19 11.77 -14.07 3.47
CA SER A 19 12.66 -14.99 4.18
C SER A 19 11.89 -16.24 4.64
N PRO A 20 12.56 -17.41 4.81
CA PRO A 20 11.92 -18.58 5.38
C PRO A 20 11.29 -18.34 6.75
N GLU A 21 11.90 -17.51 7.58
CA GLU A 21 11.37 -17.15 8.89
C GLU A 21 10.03 -16.41 8.78
N ARG A 22 9.93 -15.46 7.87
CA ARG A 22 8.68 -14.71 7.63
C ARG A 22 7.59 -15.59 7.05
N LEU A 23 7.94 -16.49 6.15
CA LEU A 23 7.00 -17.46 5.59
C LEU A 23 6.43 -18.36 6.69
N GLN A 24 7.28 -18.91 7.54
CA GLN A 24 6.85 -19.77 8.63
C GLN A 24 6.01 -19.01 9.66
N ARG A 25 6.36 -17.76 9.95
CA ARG A 25 5.69 -16.95 10.95
C ARG A 25 4.31 -16.46 10.52
N PHE A 26 4.13 -16.11 9.26
CA PHE A 26 2.93 -15.41 8.77
C PHE A 26 2.07 -16.21 7.80
N PHE A 27 2.54 -17.35 7.33
CA PHE A 27 1.84 -18.15 6.32
C PHE A 27 1.63 -19.59 6.78
N LEU A 28 0.52 -20.17 6.32
CA LEU A 28 0.22 -21.59 6.44
C LEU A 28 0.53 -22.26 5.10
N ARG A 29 1.19 -23.41 5.16
CA ARG A 29 1.51 -24.21 3.98
C ARG A 29 0.34 -25.13 3.64
N GLY A 30 -0.07 -25.14 2.36
CA GLY A 30 -1.10 -26.04 1.88
C GLY A 30 -0.65 -27.50 1.82
N LYS A 31 -1.57 -28.43 2.07
CA LYS A 31 -1.36 -29.87 2.03
C LYS A 31 -2.46 -30.53 1.21
N GLY A 32 -2.20 -31.73 0.69
CA GLY A 32 -3.17 -32.49 -0.10
C GLY A 32 -3.61 -31.72 -1.35
N ALA A 33 -4.90 -31.46 -1.50
CA ALA A 33 -5.46 -30.69 -2.62
C ALA A 33 -4.94 -29.26 -2.71
N ASN A 34 -4.42 -28.72 -1.61
CA ASN A 34 -3.88 -27.34 -1.51
C ASN A 34 -2.35 -27.32 -1.60
N ALA A 35 -1.71 -28.46 -1.94
CA ALA A 35 -0.25 -28.50 -2.12
C ALA A 35 0.20 -27.47 -3.17
N GLY A 36 1.30 -26.78 -2.90
CA GLY A 36 1.82 -25.73 -3.78
C GLY A 36 1.23 -24.35 -3.53
N TYR A 37 0.33 -24.23 -2.55
CA TYR A 37 -0.26 -22.96 -2.13
C TYR A 37 0.15 -22.61 -0.71
N MET A 38 0.10 -21.31 -0.39
CA MET A 38 0.27 -20.79 0.96
C MET A 38 -0.87 -19.82 1.27
N ARG A 39 -1.19 -19.68 2.54
CA ARG A 39 -2.25 -18.79 3.02
C ARG A 39 -1.71 -17.91 4.13
N VAL A 40 -2.07 -16.65 4.09
CA VAL A 40 -1.80 -15.71 5.19
C VAL A 40 -2.53 -16.20 6.45
N LYS A 41 -1.83 -16.26 7.57
CA LYS A 41 -2.42 -16.71 8.84
C LYS A 41 -3.55 -15.80 9.29
N PRO A 42 -4.63 -16.35 9.89
CA PRO A 42 -5.76 -15.55 10.36
C PRO A 42 -5.36 -14.44 11.36
N GLU A 43 -4.36 -14.65 12.18
CA GLU A 43 -3.88 -13.64 13.14
C GLU A 43 -3.38 -12.38 12.43
N LEU A 44 -2.80 -12.54 11.24
CA LEU A 44 -2.37 -11.41 10.43
C LEU A 44 -3.54 -10.81 9.64
N GLN A 45 -4.41 -11.66 9.09
CA GLN A 45 -5.56 -11.19 8.29
C GLN A 45 -6.50 -10.28 9.07
N LYS A 46 -6.68 -10.50 10.36
CA LYS A 46 -7.58 -9.67 11.20
C LYS A 46 -7.12 -8.21 11.32
N HIS A 47 -5.85 -7.93 11.01
CA HIS A 47 -5.31 -6.56 11.04
C HIS A 47 -5.41 -5.85 9.69
N MET A 48 -5.99 -6.48 8.68
CA MET A 48 -6.07 -5.96 7.32
C MET A 48 -7.52 -5.69 6.90
N SER A 49 -7.71 -4.59 6.18
CA SER A 49 -8.98 -4.25 5.53
C SER A 49 -8.72 -3.99 4.05
N PHE A 50 -9.62 -4.44 3.20
CA PHE A 50 -9.52 -4.30 1.74
C PHE A 50 -10.73 -3.54 1.22
N LEU A 51 -10.48 -2.41 0.56
CA LEU A 51 -11.54 -1.54 0.05
C LEU A 51 -11.23 -1.15 -1.40
N PRO A 52 -12.23 -1.13 -2.29
CA PRO A 52 -12.08 -0.47 -3.57
C PRO A 52 -12.04 1.04 -3.34
N VAL A 53 -11.02 1.70 -3.87
CA VAL A 53 -10.85 3.14 -3.72
C VAL A 53 -10.53 3.76 -5.07
N ASN A 54 -11.24 4.83 -5.43
CA ASN A 54 -10.93 5.65 -6.59
C ASN A 54 -10.17 6.90 -6.13
N LEU A 55 -8.90 6.99 -6.50
CA LEU A 55 -8.02 8.09 -6.06
C LEU A 55 -8.45 9.46 -6.60
N VAL A 56 -9.19 9.51 -7.70
CA VAL A 56 -9.68 10.80 -8.26
C VAL A 56 -10.96 11.29 -7.59
N GLN A 57 -11.49 10.54 -6.64
CA GLN A 57 -12.65 10.92 -5.83
C GLN A 57 -12.25 11.05 -4.37
N GLU A 58 -13.15 11.57 -3.53
CA GLU A 58 -12.92 11.61 -2.09
C GLU A 58 -12.68 10.20 -1.54
N LEU A 59 -11.66 10.08 -0.69
CA LEU A 59 -11.30 8.79 -0.12
C LEU A 59 -12.31 8.41 0.99
N PRO A 60 -12.91 7.20 0.94
CA PRO A 60 -13.88 6.76 1.95
C PRO A 60 -13.17 6.27 3.22
N LEU A 61 -12.18 7.02 3.67
CA LEU A 61 -11.33 6.67 4.81
C LEU A 61 -11.49 7.73 5.89
N ARG A 62 -11.77 7.29 7.10
CA ARG A 62 -11.94 8.16 8.26
C ARG A 62 -10.76 8.13 9.23
N ASP A 63 -9.95 7.08 9.12
CA ASP A 63 -8.78 6.92 9.97
C ASP A 63 -7.63 7.78 9.48
N THR A 64 -6.71 8.07 10.40
CA THR A 64 -5.48 8.79 10.09
C THR A 64 -4.33 7.78 10.05
N PHE A 65 -3.61 7.76 8.93
CA PHE A 65 -2.56 6.79 8.68
C PHE A 65 -1.17 7.34 9.01
N ASP A 66 -0.33 6.50 9.59
CA ASP A 66 1.08 6.80 9.89
C ASP A 66 1.94 6.67 8.63
N VAL A 67 1.62 5.71 7.79
CA VAL A 67 2.39 5.38 6.58
C VAL A 67 1.42 5.11 5.43
N VAL A 68 1.75 5.65 4.26
CA VAL A 68 0.99 5.41 3.03
C VAL A 68 1.97 5.00 1.94
N PHE A 69 1.65 3.94 1.21
CA PHE A 69 2.35 3.53 0.00
C PHE A 69 1.46 3.84 -1.20
N CYS A 70 1.88 4.75 -2.06
CA CYS A 70 1.19 5.08 -3.31
C CYS A 70 2.23 5.06 -4.43
N ARG A 71 2.51 3.88 -4.96
CA ARG A 71 3.61 3.66 -5.91
C ARG A 71 3.10 3.28 -7.28
N ASN A 72 3.68 3.90 -8.31
CA ASN A 72 3.44 3.58 -9.72
C ASN A 72 1.98 3.76 -10.16
N VAL A 73 1.27 4.68 -9.53
CA VAL A 73 -0.14 5.02 -9.83
C VAL A 73 -0.26 6.44 -10.36
N MET A 74 0.43 7.39 -9.74
CA MET A 74 0.37 8.81 -10.06
C MET A 74 0.88 9.13 -11.45
N ILE A 75 1.75 8.28 -12.00
CA ILE A 75 2.31 8.43 -13.35
C ILE A 75 1.25 8.46 -14.45
N TYR A 76 0.06 7.94 -14.17
CA TYR A 76 -1.06 7.92 -15.13
C TYR A 76 -1.92 9.19 -15.07
N PHE A 77 -1.64 10.11 -14.16
CA PHE A 77 -2.42 11.33 -13.96
C PHE A 77 -1.66 12.56 -14.46
N ASP A 78 -2.39 13.55 -14.95
CA ASP A 78 -1.82 14.87 -15.23
C ASP A 78 -1.47 15.61 -13.92
N ALA A 79 -0.72 16.71 -14.02
CA ALA A 79 -0.25 17.43 -12.84
C ALA A 79 -1.40 17.95 -11.93
N PRO A 80 -2.49 18.56 -12.45
CA PRO A 80 -3.61 18.96 -11.59
C PRO A 80 -4.26 17.79 -10.86
N THR A 81 -4.42 16.65 -11.53
CA THR A 81 -5.00 15.44 -10.92
C THR A 81 -4.07 14.86 -9.86
N GLN A 82 -2.76 14.80 -10.13
CA GLN A 82 -1.77 14.39 -9.13
C GLN A 82 -1.84 15.25 -7.87
N ARG A 83 -1.93 16.56 -8.05
CA ARG A 83 -2.07 17.51 -6.94
C ARG A 83 -3.32 17.22 -6.10
N ALA A 84 -4.46 17.01 -6.74
CA ALA A 84 -5.72 16.70 -6.07
C ALA A 84 -5.65 15.38 -5.30
N VAL A 85 -5.02 14.35 -5.87
CA VAL A 85 -4.83 13.06 -5.20
C VAL A 85 -3.91 13.22 -3.98
N LEU A 86 -2.82 13.97 -4.10
CA LEU A 86 -1.91 14.24 -2.99
C LEU A 86 -2.61 14.99 -1.85
N GLU A 87 -3.47 15.93 -2.16
CA GLU A 87 -4.28 16.64 -1.14
C GLU A 87 -5.21 15.69 -0.39
N ARG A 88 -5.83 14.74 -1.08
CA ARG A 88 -6.68 13.73 -0.45
C ARG A 88 -5.87 12.79 0.44
N ILE A 89 -4.73 12.33 -0.02
CA ILE A 89 -3.81 11.49 0.77
C ILE A 89 -3.34 12.26 2.01
N HIS A 90 -2.97 13.52 1.83
CA HIS A 90 -2.53 14.38 2.94
C HIS A 90 -3.58 14.45 4.06
N ARG A 91 -4.86 14.55 3.72
CA ARG A 91 -5.95 14.63 4.70
C ARG A 91 -6.11 13.36 5.54
N VAL A 92 -5.76 12.21 5.00
CA VAL A 92 -5.87 10.92 5.71
C VAL A 92 -4.56 10.48 6.36
N MET A 93 -3.53 11.30 6.32
CA MET A 93 -2.26 11.03 7.01
C MET A 93 -2.14 11.88 8.26
N ARG A 94 -1.54 11.32 9.31
CA ARG A 94 -1.18 12.14 10.47
C ARG A 94 -0.04 13.11 10.12
N PRO A 95 0.05 14.27 10.80
CA PRO A 95 1.22 15.14 10.68
C PRO A 95 2.51 14.38 11.01
N GLY A 96 3.54 14.54 10.19
CA GLY A 96 4.78 13.79 10.30
C GLY A 96 4.72 12.36 9.76
N GLY A 97 3.59 11.92 9.22
CA GLY A 97 3.45 10.62 8.58
C GLY A 97 4.29 10.50 7.32
N THR A 98 4.56 9.28 6.89
CA THR A 98 5.45 8.98 5.77
C THR A 98 4.67 8.49 4.55
N LEU A 99 4.96 9.09 3.38
CA LEU A 99 4.43 8.68 2.08
C LEU A 99 5.56 8.11 1.23
N PHE A 100 5.40 6.88 0.77
CA PHE A 100 6.30 6.23 -0.18
C PHE A 100 5.69 6.26 -1.57
N VAL A 101 6.47 6.68 -2.56
CA VAL A 101 6.04 6.80 -3.97
C VAL A 101 6.97 5.99 -4.88
N GLY A 102 6.63 5.87 -6.17
CA GLY A 102 7.47 5.20 -7.15
C GLY A 102 8.65 6.05 -7.61
N HIS A 103 9.68 5.42 -8.18
CA HIS A 103 10.91 6.11 -8.61
C HIS A 103 10.69 7.15 -9.71
N ALA A 104 9.68 6.95 -10.57
CA ALA A 104 9.35 7.88 -11.66
C ALA A 104 8.43 9.02 -11.22
N GLU A 105 8.04 9.07 -9.96
CA GLU A 105 7.10 10.03 -9.40
C GLU A 105 7.83 11.12 -8.64
N ASN A 106 7.63 12.38 -9.05
CA ASN A 106 8.22 13.55 -8.39
C ASN A 106 7.14 14.63 -8.23
N PHE A 107 6.99 15.11 -7.02
CA PHE A 107 5.92 16.03 -6.64
C PHE A 107 6.47 17.40 -6.22
N SER A 108 7.23 18.03 -7.10
CA SER A 108 7.80 19.37 -6.85
C SER A 108 6.73 20.42 -6.55
N ASP A 109 5.54 20.27 -7.10
CA ASP A 109 4.43 21.21 -6.93
C ASP A 109 3.66 21.04 -5.63
N ALA A 110 3.95 20.01 -4.86
CA ALA A 110 3.27 19.71 -3.59
C ALA A 110 4.14 19.99 -2.36
N ARG A 111 5.11 20.89 -2.47
CA ARG A 111 6.05 21.22 -1.38
C ARG A 111 5.38 21.81 -0.14
N ASN A 112 4.20 22.35 -0.28
CA ASN A 112 3.42 22.86 0.84
C ASN A 112 2.65 21.75 1.60
N LEU A 113 2.58 20.55 1.04
CA LEU A 113 1.92 19.38 1.64
C LEU A 113 2.92 18.37 2.18
N PHE A 114 4.02 18.18 1.45
CA PHE A 114 5.01 17.14 1.74
C PHE A 114 6.44 17.65 1.60
N VAL A 115 7.30 17.16 2.47
CA VAL A 115 8.74 17.40 2.41
C VAL A 115 9.43 16.12 1.93
N LEU A 116 10.28 16.23 0.93
CA LEU A 116 11.09 15.12 0.44
C LEU A 116 12.19 14.78 1.47
N ARG A 117 12.21 13.53 1.94
CA ARG A 117 13.20 13.02 2.90
C ARG A 117 14.19 12.04 2.29
N GLY A 118 13.87 11.47 1.15
CA GLY A 118 14.72 10.55 0.40
C GLY A 118 14.24 10.50 -1.03
N LYS A 119 14.78 9.60 -1.87
CA LYS A 119 14.45 9.56 -3.30
C LYS A 119 12.96 9.40 -3.57
N THR A 120 12.28 8.58 -2.78
CA THR A 120 10.88 8.23 -2.96
C THR A 120 10.09 8.36 -1.66
N VAL A 121 10.62 9.08 -0.69
CA VAL A 121 10.07 9.18 0.66
C VAL A 121 9.73 10.62 0.97
N TYR A 122 8.46 10.86 1.29
CA TYR A 122 7.94 12.17 1.67
C TYR A 122 7.35 12.13 3.07
N GLU A 123 7.49 13.23 3.79
CA GLU A 123 6.88 13.43 5.10
C GLU A 123 5.75 14.44 4.98
N ARG A 124 4.61 14.13 5.61
CA ARG A 124 3.47 15.05 5.65
C ARG A 124 3.76 16.24 6.54
N LEU A 125 3.58 17.42 5.98
CA LEU A 125 3.61 18.68 6.70
C LEU A 125 2.33 18.93 7.50
#